data_3292fe7e25bb938a31af82a33382624d
#
_entry.id   3292fe7e25bb938a31af82a33382624d
#
_cell.length_a   1.000
_cell.length_b   1.000
_cell.length_c   1.000
_cell.angle_alpha   90.00
_cell.angle_beta   90.00
_cell.angle_gamma   90.00
#
_symmetry.space_group_name_H-M   'P 1'
#
loop_
_entity.id
_entity.type
_entity.pdbx_description
1 polymer ?
#
loop_
_entity_poly.entity_id
_entity_poly.type
_entity_poly.pdbx_seq_one_letter_code
_entity_poly.pdbx_strand_id
1 'polypeptide(L)'
;MVPKDDKPFLLPGETLVCFGDSLTHAENGYVRFLQKELEKRSIKVINAGLGGDKTPAALARLQKDVIDLAPDAVSLFFGTNDAVIGRGIWRDEPTVDPVTYEDNLCWIIHLCRLRCKKIRNFSINTILSRWEGTAYADFGACNTPYCQAARRAADRMNVRLVPLDVTFDHLWAKNAAKASPEGYLYTADGRHMTGEGYEIIAQTMLKEWNLL
;
A
#
# COMPACT_ATOMS: atom_id res chain seq x y z
N MET A 1 6.75 -13.26 -13.77
CA MET A 1 7.44 -11.96 -13.54
C MET A 1 7.01 -11.05 -14.66
N VAL A 2 6.14 -10.08 -14.37
CA VAL A 2 5.74 -9.06 -15.35
C VAL A 2 7.01 -8.32 -15.75
N PRO A 3 7.32 -8.15 -17.06
CA PRO A 3 8.46 -7.37 -17.49
C PRO A 3 8.35 -5.97 -16.87
N LYS A 4 9.42 -5.48 -16.23
CA LYS A 4 9.47 -4.10 -15.77
C LYS A 4 9.27 -3.21 -17.00
N ASP A 5 8.12 -2.57 -17.12
CA ASP A 5 7.90 -1.56 -18.15
C ASP A 5 8.81 -0.37 -17.77
N ASP A 6 9.78 -0.06 -18.65
CA ASP A 6 10.73 1.04 -18.42
C ASP A 6 10.06 2.43 -18.53
N LYS A 7 8.79 2.49 -18.90
CA LYS A 7 8.04 3.74 -18.99
C LYS A 7 7.72 4.30 -17.61
N PRO A 8 7.68 5.62 -17.42
CA PRO A 8 7.25 6.22 -16.19
C PRO A 8 5.78 5.87 -15.91
N PHE A 9 5.46 5.65 -14.65
CA PHE A 9 4.10 5.33 -14.17
C PHE A 9 3.11 6.48 -14.39
N LEU A 10 3.61 7.70 -14.33
CA LEU A 10 2.87 8.95 -14.51
C LEU A 10 3.67 9.91 -15.40
N LEU A 11 2.94 10.69 -16.19
CA LEU A 11 3.47 11.78 -17.00
C LEU A 11 3.17 13.13 -16.37
N PRO A 12 3.93 14.21 -16.71
CA PRO A 12 3.61 15.56 -16.26
C PRO A 12 2.16 15.96 -16.58
N GLY A 13 1.49 16.58 -15.60
CA GLY A 13 0.09 17.01 -15.71
C GLY A 13 -0.94 15.95 -15.32
N GLU A 14 -0.52 14.73 -15.01
CA GLU A 14 -1.41 13.63 -14.60
C GLU A 14 -1.79 13.69 -13.13
N THR A 15 -2.84 12.94 -12.79
CA THR A 15 -3.37 12.82 -11.42
C THR A 15 -3.23 11.38 -10.93
N LEU A 16 -2.64 11.23 -9.75
CA LEU A 16 -2.57 9.99 -8.98
C LEU A 16 -3.56 10.01 -7.82
N VAL A 17 -4.32 8.94 -7.64
CA VAL A 17 -5.03 8.66 -6.39
C VAL A 17 -4.28 7.58 -5.61
N CYS A 18 -3.89 7.89 -4.37
CA CYS A 18 -3.40 6.91 -3.39
C CYS A 18 -4.60 6.40 -2.59
N PHE A 19 -5.03 5.17 -2.85
CA PHE A 19 -6.20 4.54 -2.25
C PHE A 19 -5.76 3.47 -1.26
N GLY A 20 -6.12 3.61 0.02
CA GLY A 20 -5.60 2.75 1.07
C GLY A 20 -6.24 2.95 2.44
N ASP A 21 -5.62 2.35 3.45
CA ASP A 21 -6.03 2.37 4.84
C ASP A 21 -5.39 3.53 5.66
N SER A 22 -5.16 3.30 6.97
CA SER A 22 -4.54 4.30 7.87
C SER A 22 -3.13 4.70 7.46
N LEU A 23 -2.36 3.81 6.84
CA LEU A 23 -1.01 4.13 6.35
C LEU A 23 -1.05 5.16 5.22
N THR A 24 -2.11 5.13 4.41
CA THR A 24 -2.37 6.10 3.35
C THR A 24 -3.00 7.38 3.92
N HIS A 25 -3.93 7.22 4.88
CA HIS A 25 -4.65 8.34 5.49
C HIS A 25 -3.74 9.33 6.24
N ALA A 26 -2.63 8.84 6.80
CA ALA A 26 -1.74 9.61 7.67
C ALA A 26 -1.40 10.98 7.08
N GLU A 27 -1.69 12.06 7.81
CA GLU A 27 -1.49 13.44 7.35
C GLU A 27 -0.03 13.73 6.98
N ASN A 28 0.93 13.25 7.78
CA ASN A 28 2.36 13.33 7.53
C ASN A 28 2.93 12.02 6.97
N GLY A 29 2.08 11.23 6.29
CA GLY A 29 2.41 9.95 5.72
C GLY A 29 3.11 10.02 4.36
N TYR A 30 3.31 8.85 3.75
CA TYR A 30 4.01 8.72 2.47
C TYR A 30 3.36 9.53 1.33
N VAL A 31 2.04 9.74 1.37
CA VAL A 31 1.32 10.53 0.36
C VAL A 31 1.82 11.97 0.34
N ARG A 32 2.11 12.57 1.50
CA ARG A 32 2.68 13.91 1.58
C ARG A 32 4.08 13.99 0.95
N PHE A 33 4.92 12.95 1.15
CA PHE A 33 6.22 12.88 0.47
C PHE A 33 6.05 12.77 -1.05
N LEU A 34 5.10 11.94 -1.52
CA LEU A 34 4.78 11.86 -2.94
C LEU A 34 4.27 13.18 -3.50
N GLN A 35 3.39 13.87 -2.80
CA GLN A 35 2.88 15.20 -3.21
C GLN A 35 4.03 16.16 -3.44
N LYS A 36 4.96 16.28 -2.47
CA LYS A 36 6.10 17.19 -2.57
C LYS A 36 7.04 16.86 -3.74
N GLU A 37 7.32 15.58 -3.96
CA GLU A 37 8.24 15.16 -5.03
C GLU A 37 7.60 15.26 -6.41
N LEU A 38 6.33 14.89 -6.54
CA LEU A 38 5.63 14.84 -7.82
C LEU A 38 5.08 16.19 -8.26
N GLU A 39 4.88 17.14 -7.34
CA GLU A 39 4.55 18.53 -7.67
C GLU A 39 5.62 19.15 -8.58
N LYS A 40 6.90 18.83 -8.39
CA LYS A 40 8.02 19.27 -9.23
C LYS A 40 7.88 18.84 -10.71
N ARG A 41 7.04 17.83 -10.95
CA ARG A 41 6.71 17.29 -12.28
C ARG A 41 5.29 17.66 -12.74
N SER A 42 4.63 18.59 -12.02
CA SER A 42 3.23 18.96 -12.27
C SER A 42 2.24 17.79 -12.15
N ILE A 43 2.58 16.77 -11.35
CA ILE A 43 1.70 15.61 -11.09
C ILE A 43 0.93 15.90 -9.80
N LYS A 44 -0.41 15.80 -9.88
CA LYS A 44 -1.29 15.95 -8.72
C LYS A 44 -1.43 14.62 -7.99
N VAL A 45 -1.27 14.62 -6.67
CA VAL A 45 -1.47 13.42 -5.83
C VAL A 45 -2.63 13.66 -4.86
N ILE A 46 -3.62 12.78 -4.89
CA ILE A 46 -4.81 12.82 -4.04
C ILE A 46 -4.71 11.69 -3.01
N ASN A 47 -4.90 12.05 -1.73
CA ASN A 47 -4.99 11.08 -0.65
C ASN A 47 -6.45 10.60 -0.53
N ALA A 48 -6.69 9.32 -0.76
CA ALA A 48 -7.96 8.62 -0.58
C ALA A 48 -7.82 7.49 0.48
N GLY A 49 -6.97 7.70 1.49
CA GLY A 49 -6.83 6.81 2.64
C GLY A 49 -7.96 6.96 3.64
N LEU A 50 -8.34 5.87 4.30
CA LEU A 50 -9.31 5.84 5.38
C LEU A 50 -8.81 4.93 6.50
N GLY A 51 -8.69 5.46 7.73
CA GLY A 51 -8.21 4.70 8.88
C GLY A 51 -9.05 3.45 9.18
N GLY A 52 -8.40 2.32 9.42
CA GLY A 52 -9.06 1.05 9.74
C GLY A 52 -9.69 0.32 8.55
N ASP A 53 -9.58 0.86 7.35
CA ASP A 53 -10.26 0.33 6.18
C ASP A 53 -9.71 -1.04 5.76
N LYS A 54 -10.62 -1.93 5.32
CA LYS A 54 -10.35 -3.24 4.74
C LYS A 54 -10.84 -3.28 3.30
N THR A 55 -10.34 -4.21 2.50
CA THR A 55 -10.68 -4.28 1.07
C THR A 55 -12.18 -4.39 0.76
N PRO A 56 -13.05 -5.05 1.54
CA PRO A 56 -14.50 -5.01 1.31
C PRO A 56 -15.09 -3.60 1.48
N ALA A 57 -14.67 -2.85 2.49
CA ALA A 57 -15.13 -1.47 2.70
C ALA A 57 -14.56 -0.51 1.64
N ALA A 58 -13.31 -0.74 1.21
CA ALA A 58 -12.72 -0.02 0.09
C ALA A 58 -13.54 -0.15 -1.20
N LEU A 59 -14.04 -1.35 -1.51
CA LEU A 59 -14.92 -1.57 -2.67
C LEU A 59 -16.21 -0.73 -2.57
N ALA A 60 -16.79 -0.59 -1.38
CA ALA A 60 -18.03 0.17 -1.18
C ALA A 60 -17.85 1.69 -1.45
N ARG A 61 -16.66 2.26 -1.18
CA ARG A 61 -16.36 3.67 -1.41
C ARG A 61 -15.61 3.97 -2.71
N LEU A 62 -15.29 2.95 -3.51
CA LEU A 62 -14.49 3.04 -4.73
C LEU A 62 -15.01 4.07 -5.73
N GLN A 63 -16.34 4.12 -5.91
CA GLN A 63 -16.97 5.05 -6.86
C GLN A 63 -16.63 6.50 -6.51
N LYS A 64 -16.93 6.89 -5.28
CA LYS A 64 -16.77 8.28 -4.81
C LYS A 64 -15.28 8.68 -4.69
N ASP A 65 -14.48 7.79 -4.11
CA ASP A 65 -13.13 8.16 -3.65
C ASP A 65 -12.05 7.93 -4.71
N VAL A 66 -12.39 7.26 -5.82
CA VAL A 66 -11.46 6.99 -6.92
C VAL A 66 -12.07 7.31 -8.28
N ILE A 67 -13.19 6.66 -8.63
CA ILE A 67 -13.72 6.69 -9.99
C ILE A 67 -14.22 8.08 -10.37
N ASP A 68 -14.96 8.74 -9.48
CA ASP A 68 -15.51 10.09 -9.70
C ASP A 68 -14.41 11.17 -9.79
N LEU A 69 -13.23 10.91 -9.24
CA LEU A 69 -12.07 11.79 -9.35
C LEU A 69 -11.38 11.73 -10.72
N ALA A 70 -11.73 10.74 -11.53
CA ALA A 70 -11.17 10.51 -12.87
C ALA A 70 -9.64 10.68 -12.94
N PRO A 71 -8.85 9.95 -12.11
CA PRO A 71 -7.40 10.05 -12.12
C PRO A 71 -6.81 9.37 -13.36
N ASP A 72 -5.51 9.58 -13.60
CA ASP A 72 -4.74 8.88 -14.63
C ASP A 72 -4.14 7.58 -14.11
N ALA A 73 -3.82 7.54 -12.81
CA ALA A 73 -3.28 6.37 -12.12
C ALA A 73 -3.85 6.19 -10.71
N VAL A 74 -3.84 4.94 -10.25
CA VAL A 74 -4.26 4.57 -8.88
C VAL A 74 -3.20 3.68 -8.25
N SER A 75 -2.80 4.03 -7.03
CA SER A 75 -1.96 3.19 -6.17
C SER A 75 -2.79 2.60 -5.05
N LEU A 76 -2.81 1.27 -4.93
CA LEU A 76 -3.56 0.53 -3.92
C LEU A 76 -2.63 0.13 -2.78
N PHE A 77 -2.98 0.50 -1.55
CA PHE A 77 -2.22 0.10 -0.36
C PHE A 77 -3.15 -0.31 0.76
N PHE A 78 -3.57 -1.56 0.71
CA PHE A 78 -4.43 -2.25 1.68
C PHE A 78 -3.78 -3.55 2.14
N GLY A 79 -4.35 -4.18 3.16
CA GLY A 79 -3.98 -5.50 3.62
C GLY A 79 -3.59 -5.54 5.08
N THR A 80 -3.09 -4.42 5.65
CA THR A 80 -2.71 -4.36 7.07
C THR A 80 -3.89 -4.68 7.99
N ASN A 81 -5.08 -4.14 7.69
CA ASN A 81 -6.29 -4.42 8.45
C ASN A 81 -6.98 -5.72 8.00
N ASP A 82 -6.87 -6.09 6.73
CA ASP A 82 -7.36 -7.39 6.23
C ASP A 82 -6.66 -8.54 6.96
N ALA A 83 -5.34 -8.42 7.20
CA ALA A 83 -4.52 -9.42 7.87
C ALA A 83 -4.74 -9.51 9.40
N VAL A 84 -5.55 -8.63 10.00
CA VAL A 84 -5.86 -8.70 11.43
C VAL A 84 -6.54 -10.04 11.73
N ILE A 85 -5.89 -10.83 12.58
CA ILE A 85 -6.50 -12.04 13.14
C ILE A 85 -7.11 -11.73 14.49
N GLY A 86 -8.28 -12.29 14.79
CA GLY A 86 -9.02 -12.06 16.03
C GLY A 86 -8.28 -12.52 17.28
N ARG A 87 -7.17 -11.86 17.63
CA ARG A 87 -6.34 -12.12 18.81
C ARG A 87 -6.06 -10.83 19.59
N GLY A 88 -5.86 -10.94 20.87
CA GLY A 88 -5.55 -9.82 21.72
C GLY A 88 -6.61 -8.70 21.63
N ILE A 89 -6.17 -7.49 21.32
CA ILE A 89 -7.04 -6.31 21.17
C ILE A 89 -7.96 -6.38 19.94
N TRP A 90 -7.67 -7.27 18.97
CA TRP A 90 -8.47 -7.44 17.73
C TRP A 90 -9.34 -8.70 17.73
N ARG A 91 -9.59 -9.32 18.92
CA ARG A 91 -10.29 -10.62 19.01
C ARG A 91 -11.64 -10.66 18.32
N ASP A 92 -12.33 -9.52 18.28
CA ASP A 92 -13.68 -9.40 17.73
C ASP A 92 -13.70 -8.82 16.30
N GLU A 93 -12.53 -8.57 15.71
CA GLU A 93 -12.45 -8.04 14.35
C GLU A 93 -12.38 -9.20 13.33
N PRO A 94 -13.30 -9.21 12.34
CA PRO A 94 -13.26 -10.22 11.30
C PRO A 94 -12.02 -10.05 10.42
N THR A 95 -11.32 -11.13 10.15
CA THR A 95 -10.28 -11.18 9.13
C THR A 95 -10.90 -11.27 7.74
N VAL A 96 -10.21 -10.71 6.76
CA VAL A 96 -10.47 -10.99 5.34
C VAL A 96 -9.40 -12.00 4.93
N ASP A 97 -9.80 -13.20 4.52
CA ASP A 97 -8.83 -14.22 4.12
C ASP A 97 -8.02 -13.79 2.89
N PRO A 98 -6.80 -14.35 2.69
CA PRO A 98 -5.91 -13.90 1.61
C PRO A 98 -6.47 -14.10 0.20
N VAL A 99 -7.40 -15.04 -0.02
CA VAL A 99 -8.03 -15.27 -1.33
C VAL A 99 -9.04 -14.15 -1.60
N THR A 100 -9.91 -13.89 -0.63
CA THR A 100 -10.87 -12.77 -0.69
C THR A 100 -10.16 -11.43 -0.84
N TYR A 101 -9.05 -11.22 -0.13
CA TYR A 101 -8.23 -10.01 -0.27
C TYR A 101 -7.67 -9.87 -1.70
N GLU A 102 -7.11 -10.93 -2.28
CA GLU A 102 -6.64 -10.96 -3.67
C GLU A 102 -7.75 -10.60 -4.65
N ASP A 103 -8.90 -11.24 -4.51
CA ASP A 103 -10.05 -11.00 -5.38
C ASP A 103 -10.57 -9.57 -5.25
N ASN A 104 -10.62 -9.02 -4.05
CA ASN A 104 -11.02 -7.63 -3.82
C ASN A 104 -10.08 -6.63 -4.52
N LEU A 105 -8.75 -6.84 -4.45
CA LEU A 105 -7.80 -6.02 -5.21
C LEU A 105 -8.05 -6.11 -6.72
N CYS A 106 -8.30 -7.31 -7.23
CA CYS A 106 -8.64 -7.50 -8.64
C CYS A 106 -9.95 -6.81 -9.02
N TRP A 107 -10.99 -6.89 -8.17
CA TRP A 107 -12.27 -6.22 -8.39
C TRP A 107 -12.14 -4.70 -8.39
N ILE A 108 -11.35 -4.11 -7.48
CA ILE A 108 -11.07 -2.68 -7.47
C ILE A 108 -10.52 -2.23 -8.83
N ILE A 109 -9.48 -2.91 -9.33
CA ILE A 109 -8.85 -2.58 -10.61
C ILE A 109 -9.82 -2.79 -11.78
N HIS A 110 -10.56 -3.91 -11.79
CA HIS A 110 -11.52 -4.24 -12.82
C HIS A 110 -12.63 -3.17 -12.93
N LEU A 111 -13.23 -2.79 -11.79
CA LEU A 111 -14.28 -1.78 -11.75
C LEU A 111 -13.76 -0.40 -12.17
N CYS A 112 -12.55 -0.02 -11.78
CA CYS A 112 -11.90 1.19 -12.26
C CYS A 112 -11.77 1.19 -13.78
N ARG A 113 -11.22 0.12 -14.36
CA ARG A 113 -11.05 -0.01 -15.83
C ARG A 113 -12.38 -0.01 -16.58
N LEU A 114 -13.42 -0.58 -15.98
CA LEU A 114 -14.75 -0.63 -16.57
C LEU A 114 -15.43 0.75 -16.59
N ARG A 115 -15.33 1.49 -15.48
CA ARG A 115 -16.11 2.72 -15.25
C ARG A 115 -15.38 4.01 -15.56
N CYS A 116 -14.04 4.01 -15.58
CA CYS A 116 -13.22 5.19 -15.86
C CYS A 116 -12.09 4.87 -16.84
N LYS A 117 -12.31 5.14 -18.12
CA LYS A 117 -11.32 4.88 -19.19
C LYS A 117 -10.06 5.74 -19.11
N LYS A 118 -10.10 6.80 -18.31
CA LYS A 118 -8.94 7.67 -18.07
C LYS A 118 -7.88 6.98 -17.23
N ILE A 119 -8.28 6.09 -16.31
CA ILE A 119 -7.34 5.37 -15.44
C ILE A 119 -6.57 4.33 -16.27
N ARG A 120 -5.30 4.58 -16.49
CA ARG A 120 -4.43 3.73 -17.32
C ARG A 120 -3.49 2.89 -16.51
N ASN A 121 -2.98 3.43 -15.42
CA ASN A 121 -1.94 2.81 -14.62
C ASN A 121 -2.43 2.45 -13.22
N PHE A 122 -2.05 1.27 -12.76
CA PHE A 122 -2.30 0.79 -11.41
C PHE A 122 -1.02 0.26 -10.79
N SER A 123 -0.86 0.47 -9.49
CA SER A 123 0.13 -0.24 -8.69
C SER A 123 -0.52 -0.83 -7.44
N ILE A 124 -0.05 -2.02 -7.05
CA ILE A 124 -0.37 -2.65 -5.78
C ILE A 124 0.89 -2.59 -4.92
N ASN A 125 0.74 -2.06 -3.71
CA ASN A 125 1.81 -2.05 -2.71
C ASN A 125 1.58 -3.24 -1.78
N THR A 126 2.63 -4.04 -1.54
CA THR A 126 2.54 -5.06 -0.50
C THR A 126 2.52 -4.37 0.87
N ILE A 127 1.84 -4.99 1.84
CA ILE A 127 2.01 -4.61 3.24
C ILE A 127 3.37 -5.08 3.75
N LEU A 128 3.76 -4.67 4.96
CA LEU A 128 4.96 -5.21 5.60
C LEU A 128 4.79 -6.71 5.84
N SER A 129 5.87 -7.49 5.68
CA SER A 129 5.87 -8.94 5.89
C SER A 129 5.50 -9.33 7.33
N ARG A 130 5.76 -8.42 8.27
CA ARG A 130 5.50 -8.56 9.71
C ARG A 130 5.23 -7.21 10.36
N TRP A 131 4.61 -7.21 11.52
CA TRP A 131 4.58 -6.06 12.42
C TRP A 131 5.84 -6.01 13.27
N GLU A 132 6.27 -4.82 13.64
CA GLU A 132 7.45 -4.63 14.49
C GLU A 132 7.09 -4.79 15.97
N GLY A 133 8.11 -5.04 16.78
CA GLY A 133 8.03 -5.11 18.23
C GLY A 133 7.55 -6.44 18.78
N THR A 134 7.83 -6.63 20.07
CA THR A 134 7.53 -7.88 20.79
C THR A 134 6.04 -8.11 20.99
N ALA A 135 5.24 -7.03 21.08
CA ALA A 135 3.78 -7.12 21.25
C ALA A 135 3.08 -7.83 20.07
N TYR A 136 3.73 -7.89 18.92
CA TYR A 136 3.19 -8.47 17.68
C TYR A 136 3.96 -9.70 17.18
N ALA A 137 4.85 -10.24 18.00
CA ALA A 137 5.67 -11.41 17.61
C ALA A 137 4.82 -12.59 17.10
N ASP A 138 3.66 -12.81 17.72
CA ASP A 138 2.72 -13.87 17.32
C ASP A 138 1.97 -13.57 16.01
N PHE A 139 1.99 -12.32 15.58
CA PHE A 139 1.31 -11.87 14.36
C PHE A 139 2.25 -11.81 13.14
N GLY A 140 3.55 -11.93 13.33
CA GLY A 140 4.57 -11.74 12.29
C GLY A 140 4.42 -12.65 11.07
N ALA A 141 3.86 -13.84 11.24
CA ALA A 141 3.60 -14.77 10.14
C ALA A 141 2.30 -14.48 9.36
N CYS A 142 1.43 -13.62 9.88
CA CYS A 142 0.10 -13.38 9.31
C CYS A 142 0.15 -12.57 8.02
N ASN A 143 1.17 -11.76 7.84
CA ASN A 143 1.24 -10.80 6.73
C ASN A 143 1.79 -11.43 5.44
N THR A 144 2.62 -12.46 5.53
CA THR A 144 3.21 -13.12 4.36
C THR A 144 2.18 -13.63 3.34
N PRO A 145 1.06 -14.29 3.72
CA PRO A 145 0.04 -14.70 2.76
C PRO A 145 -0.58 -13.53 2.00
N TYR A 146 -0.75 -12.37 2.65
CA TYR A 146 -1.28 -11.15 2.02
C TYR A 146 -0.28 -10.51 1.07
N CYS A 147 1.01 -10.51 1.41
CA CYS A 147 2.07 -10.08 0.49
C CYS A 147 2.10 -10.94 -0.77
N GLN A 148 1.91 -12.26 -0.62
CA GLN A 148 1.82 -13.19 -1.75
C GLN A 148 0.54 -12.98 -2.56
N ALA A 149 -0.60 -12.74 -1.92
CA ALA A 149 -1.87 -12.44 -2.58
C ALA A 149 -1.79 -11.12 -3.38
N ALA A 150 -1.17 -10.08 -2.82
CA ALA A 150 -0.90 -8.82 -3.55
C ALA A 150 -0.07 -9.05 -4.82
N ARG A 151 0.94 -9.93 -4.78
CA ARG A 151 1.73 -10.31 -5.96
C ARG A 151 0.89 -11.03 -7.01
N ARG A 152 0.07 -12.00 -6.59
CA ARG A 152 -0.81 -12.71 -7.52
C ARG A 152 -1.85 -11.76 -8.13
N ALA A 153 -2.43 -10.85 -7.35
CA ALA A 153 -3.33 -9.82 -7.87
C ALA A 153 -2.64 -8.91 -8.90
N ALA A 154 -1.40 -8.48 -8.64
CA ALA A 154 -0.63 -7.68 -9.57
C ALA A 154 -0.36 -8.43 -10.89
N ASP A 155 0.02 -9.70 -10.81
CA ASP A 155 0.24 -10.56 -11.99
C ASP A 155 -1.08 -10.79 -12.75
N ARG A 156 -2.17 -11.17 -12.08
CA ARG A 156 -3.51 -11.39 -12.69
C ARG A 156 -4.03 -10.17 -13.42
N MET A 157 -3.84 -9.00 -12.83
CA MET A 157 -4.35 -7.74 -13.39
C MET A 157 -3.35 -7.05 -14.31
N ASN A 158 -2.15 -7.60 -14.47
CA ASN A 158 -1.04 -7.01 -15.21
C ASN A 158 -0.81 -5.54 -14.83
N VAL A 159 -0.51 -5.32 -13.54
CA VAL A 159 -0.24 -4.01 -12.95
C VAL A 159 1.09 -4.01 -12.20
N ARG A 160 1.62 -2.83 -11.92
CA ARG A 160 2.88 -2.71 -11.18
C ARG A 160 2.74 -3.21 -9.75
N LEU A 161 3.79 -3.86 -9.26
CA LEU A 161 3.95 -4.21 -7.87
C LEU A 161 5.00 -3.30 -7.22
N VAL A 162 4.71 -2.82 -6.03
CA VAL A 162 5.68 -2.14 -5.15
C VAL A 162 5.96 -3.08 -3.97
N PRO A 163 7.12 -3.74 -3.93
CA PRO A 163 7.43 -4.80 -2.96
C PRO A 163 7.94 -4.23 -1.64
N LEU A 164 7.08 -3.55 -0.88
CA LEU A 164 7.46 -2.92 0.39
C LEU A 164 7.91 -3.94 1.44
N ASP A 165 7.30 -5.12 1.48
CA ASP A 165 7.72 -6.22 2.35
C ASP A 165 9.19 -6.57 2.14
N VAL A 166 9.64 -6.74 0.91
CA VAL A 166 11.05 -7.03 0.58
C VAL A 166 11.97 -5.87 0.96
N THR A 167 11.52 -4.64 0.68
CA THR A 167 12.29 -3.44 1.04
C THR A 167 12.52 -3.36 2.55
N PHE A 168 11.46 -3.52 3.34
CA PHE A 168 11.57 -3.44 4.81
C PHE A 168 12.27 -4.66 5.41
N ASP A 169 12.07 -5.87 4.89
CA ASP A 169 12.82 -7.07 5.34
C ASP A 169 14.33 -6.87 5.19
N HIS A 170 14.76 -6.31 4.06
CA HIS A 170 16.18 -6.00 3.83
C HIS A 170 16.69 -4.93 4.81
N LEU A 171 15.90 -3.87 5.04
CA LEU A 171 16.26 -2.78 5.95
C LEU A 171 16.31 -3.25 7.41
N TRP A 172 15.39 -4.10 7.84
CA TRP A 172 15.40 -4.70 9.18
C TRP A 172 16.63 -5.57 9.37
N ALA A 173 16.96 -6.42 8.41
CA ALA A 173 18.16 -7.26 8.49
C ALA A 173 19.43 -6.40 8.62
N LYS A 174 19.53 -5.32 7.85
CA LYS A 174 20.68 -4.41 7.84
C LYS A 174 20.81 -3.57 9.11
N ASN A 175 19.69 -3.14 9.71
CA ASN A 175 19.64 -2.14 10.76
C ASN A 175 19.15 -2.70 12.12
N ALA A 176 19.07 -4.00 12.30
CA ALA A 176 18.51 -4.64 13.50
C ALA A 176 19.05 -4.08 14.82
N ALA A 177 20.34 -3.72 14.86
CA ALA A 177 20.98 -3.16 16.04
C ALA A 177 20.48 -1.74 16.42
N LYS A 178 19.72 -1.07 15.55
CA LYS A 178 19.16 0.26 15.78
C LYS A 178 17.71 0.22 16.30
N ALA A 179 17.12 -0.97 16.41
CA ALA A 179 15.77 -1.09 16.93
C ALA A 179 15.67 -0.59 18.38
N SER A 180 14.54 -0.01 18.75
CA SER A 180 14.23 0.35 20.14
C SER A 180 14.22 -0.90 21.03
N PRO A 181 14.25 -0.72 22.38
CA PRO A 181 14.11 -1.86 23.30
C PRO A 181 12.84 -2.70 23.05
N GLU A 182 11.77 -2.07 22.58
CA GLU A 182 10.50 -2.70 22.22
C GLU A 182 10.55 -3.39 20.86
N GLY A 183 11.64 -3.23 20.09
CA GLY A 183 11.82 -3.81 18.77
C GLY A 183 11.29 -2.96 17.61
N TYR A 184 10.97 -1.68 17.84
CA TYR A 184 10.54 -0.76 16.78
C TYR A 184 11.73 -0.14 16.05
N LEU A 185 11.69 -0.09 14.75
CA LEU A 185 12.73 0.50 13.91
C LEU A 185 12.17 1.55 12.95
N TYR A 186 11.07 1.22 12.29
CA TYR A 186 10.42 2.10 11.30
C TYR A 186 8.96 2.40 11.63
N THR A 187 8.43 1.79 12.68
CA THR A 187 7.08 2.03 13.18
C THR A 187 7.09 2.69 14.54
N ALA A 188 5.99 3.38 14.88
CA ALA A 188 5.80 4.00 16.17
C ALA A 188 5.11 3.07 17.19
N ASP A 189 4.32 2.12 16.70
CA ASP A 189 3.49 1.22 17.50
C ASP A 189 3.52 -0.24 17.00
N GLY A 190 4.51 -0.55 16.16
CA GLY A 190 4.67 -1.85 15.52
C GLY A 190 3.96 -1.98 14.18
N ARG A 191 3.09 -1.03 13.80
CA ARG A 191 2.24 -1.07 12.62
C ARG A 191 2.20 0.23 11.84
N HIS A 192 2.01 1.36 12.50
CA HIS A 192 2.00 2.68 11.89
C HIS A 192 3.42 3.24 11.81
N MET A 193 3.78 3.75 10.64
CA MET A 193 5.13 4.17 10.32
C MET A 193 5.57 5.42 11.08
N THR A 194 6.88 5.48 11.38
CA THR A 194 7.58 6.75 11.68
C THR A 194 7.70 7.60 10.41
N GLY A 195 8.14 8.85 10.56
CA GLY A 195 8.45 9.72 9.40
C GLY A 195 9.46 9.09 8.45
N GLU A 196 10.54 8.46 8.98
CA GLU A 196 11.52 7.72 8.19
C GLU A 196 10.89 6.53 7.45
N GLY A 197 10.02 5.75 8.12
CA GLY A 197 9.31 4.64 7.50
C GLY A 197 8.41 5.10 6.34
N TYR A 198 7.69 6.21 6.49
CA TYR A 198 6.88 6.79 5.42
C TYR A 198 7.71 7.31 4.25
N GLU A 199 8.87 7.91 4.51
CA GLU A 199 9.78 8.35 3.46
C GLU A 199 10.31 7.16 2.65
N ILE A 200 10.70 6.07 3.30
CA ILE A 200 11.11 4.82 2.65
C ILE A 200 10.01 4.28 1.74
N ILE A 201 8.74 4.28 2.20
CA ILE A 201 7.60 3.88 1.37
C ILE A 201 7.53 4.73 0.11
N ALA A 202 7.54 6.07 0.26
CA ALA A 202 7.45 6.98 -0.88
C ALA A 202 8.61 6.79 -1.88
N GLN A 203 9.84 6.66 -1.39
CA GLN A 203 11.03 6.43 -2.23
C GLN A 203 10.95 5.09 -2.97
N THR A 204 10.50 4.03 -2.30
CA THR A 204 10.31 2.72 -2.93
C THR A 204 9.26 2.80 -4.05
N MET A 205 8.13 3.48 -3.80
CA MET A 205 7.09 3.69 -4.80
C MET A 205 7.64 4.45 -6.02
N LEU A 206 8.31 5.59 -5.80
CA LEU A 206 8.89 6.40 -6.88
C LEU A 206 9.89 5.60 -7.72
N LYS A 207 10.73 4.79 -7.09
CA LYS A 207 11.68 3.90 -7.76
C LYS A 207 10.98 2.86 -8.62
N GLU A 208 9.99 2.16 -8.08
CA GLU A 208 9.24 1.14 -8.82
C GLU A 208 8.35 1.74 -9.92
N TRP A 209 8.03 3.03 -9.82
CA TRP A 209 7.28 3.78 -10.82
C TRP A 209 8.16 4.42 -11.91
N ASN A 210 9.49 4.26 -11.85
CA ASN A 210 10.46 4.94 -12.74
C ASN A 210 10.30 6.47 -12.72
N LEU A 211 10.16 7.02 -11.51
CA LEU A 211 10.00 8.45 -11.25
C LEU A 211 11.12 9.03 -10.35
N LEU A 212 12.18 8.26 -10.08
CA LEU A 212 13.41 8.75 -9.46
C LEU A 212 14.44 9.14 -10.51
#